data_b75fcefbf17006157b0f8e959d3416ae
#
_entry.id   b75fcefbf17006157b0f8e959d3416ae
#
_cell.length_a   1.000
_cell.length_b   1.000
_cell.length_c   1.000
_cell.angle_alpha   90.00
_cell.angle_beta   90.00
_cell.angle_gamma   90.00
#
_symmetry.space_group_name_H-M   'P 1'
#
loop_
_entity.id
_entity.type
_entity.pdbx_description
1 polymer ?
#
loop_
_entity_poly.entity_id
_entity_poly.type
_entity_poly.pdbx_seq_one_letter_code
_entity_poly.pdbx_strand_id
1 'polypeptide(L)'
;MRVIVHVDGGARGNPGPAAAAAVVSDPDGQVLDEAAEVLGVATNNVAEYRGLLLGLQRAQELGATEVEVVNDSELVARQVNGDYKVKHADMKPLHRAATEVLAGFDSWSVRSVPRAQNAHADALVNQALDARGD
;
A
#
# COMPACT_ATOMS: atom_id res chain seq x y z
N MET A 1 2.74 -20.00 -0.83
CA MET A 1 2.32 -19.38 0.45
C MET A 1 1.44 -18.19 0.12
N ARG A 2 0.33 -18.08 0.82
CA ARG A 2 -0.60 -16.95 0.67
C ARG A 2 -0.45 -15.96 1.84
N VAL A 3 -0.45 -14.67 1.54
CA VAL A 3 -0.42 -13.62 2.56
C VAL A 3 -1.52 -12.60 2.30
N ILE A 4 -1.91 -11.90 3.36
CA ILE A 4 -2.81 -10.76 3.32
C ILE A 4 -1.98 -9.53 3.67
N VAL A 5 -2.03 -8.51 2.81
CA VAL A 5 -1.20 -7.31 2.95
C VAL A 5 -2.10 -6.10 3.14
N HIS A 6 -2.08 -5.51 4.32
CA HIS A 6 -2.73 -4.24 4.59
C HIS A 6 -1.75 -3.12 4.29
N VAL A 7 -2.11 -2.20 3.41
CA VAL A 7 -1.24 -1.09 3.00
C VAL A 7 -1.94 0.24 3.22
N ASP A 8 -1.16 1.26 3.49
CA ASP A 8 -1.65 2.62 3.65
C ASP A 8 -0.58 3.62 3.24
N GLY A 9 -1.01 4.80 2.90
CA GLY A 9 -0.15 5.93 2.63
C GLY A 9 -0.92 7.22 2.86
N GLY A 10 -0.23 8.23 3.35
CA GLY A 10 -0.87 9.51 3.61
C GLY A 10 0.12 10.65 3.66
N ALA A 11 -0.40 11.85 3.46
CA ALA A 11 0.35 13.08 3.53
C ALA A 11 -0.34 14.05 4.50
N ARG A 12 0.45 14.76 5.30
CA ARG A 12 -0.04 15.84 6.16
C ARG A 12 0.00 17.13 5.37
N GLY A 13 -1.12 17.44 4.72
CA GLY A 13 -1.23 18.39 3.62
C GLY A 13 -1.20 17.61 2.29
N ASN A 14 -1.76 18.15 1.24
CA ASN A 14 -1.87 17.44 -0.05
C ASN A 14 -1.45 18.35 -1.22
N PRO A 15 -0.17 18.44 -1.58
CA PRO A 15 0.95 17.65 -1.06
C PRO A 15 1.46 18.12 0.31
N GLY A 16 2.20 17.25 0.98
CA GLY A 16 2.84 17.56 2.26
C GLY A 16 3.74 16.40 2.70
N PRO A 17 4.29 16.48 3.93
CA PRO A 17 5.06 15.37 4.49
C PRO A 17 4.26 14.09 4.45
N ALA A 18 4.82 13.03 3.86
CA ALA A 18 4.11 11.80 3.56
C ALA A 18 4.87 10.58 4.05
N ALA A 19 4.13 9.51 4.29
CA ALA A 19 4.67 8.21 4.65
C ALA A 19 3.78 7.10 4.09
N ALA A 20 4.35 5.91 3.99
CA ALA A 20 3.67 4.71 3.55
C ALA A 20 3.95 3.59 4.53
N ALA A 21 3.04 2.62 4.64
CA ALA A 21 3.18 1.50 5.54
C ALA A 21 2.52 0.24 4.97
N ALA A 22 3.00 -0.91 5.43
CA ALA A 22 2.45 -2.20 5.07
C ALA A 22 2.54 -3.16 6.26
N VAL A 23 1.50 -3.99 6.41
CA VAL A 23 1.45 -5.08 7.39
C VAL A 23 1.16 -6.36 6.62
N VAL A 24 2.07 -7.31 6.66
CA VAL A 24 1.92 -8.61 6.00
C VAL A 24 1.53 -9.63 7.04
N SER A 25 0.41 -10.32 6.80
CA SER A 25 -0.12 -11.33 7.72
C SER A 25 -0.36 -12.64 6.97
N ASP A 26 -0.37 -13.74 7.72
CA ASP A 26 -0.85 -15.01 7.18
C ASP A 26 -2.39 -15.02 7.11
N PRO A 27 -3.01 -16.04 6.48
CA PRO A 27 -4.48 -16.10 6.39
C PRO A 27 -5.19 -16.20 7.74
N ASP A 28 -4.51 -16.62 8.79
CA ASP A 28 -5.06 -16.68 10.15
C ASP A 28 -4.94 -15.36 10.90
N GLY A 29 -4.34 -14.35 10.28
CA GLY A 29 -4.21 -13.02 10.87
C GLY A 29 -2.94 -12.80 11.68
N GLN A 30 -2.03 -13.78 11.71
CA GLN A 30 -0.75 -13.59 12.39
C GLN A 30 0.13 -12.65 11.56
N VAL A 31 0.65 -11.61 12.20
CA VAL A 31 1.54 -10.64 11.54
C VAL A 31 2.91 -11.28 11.30
N LEU A 32 3.34 -11.30 10.05
CA LEU A 32 4.63 -11.85 9.63
C LEU A 32 5.67 -10.76 9.44
N ASP A 33 5.25 -9.56 9.02
CA ASP A 33 6.15 -8.44 8.78
C ASP A 33 5.38 -7.11 8.86
N GLU A 34 6.08 -6.08 9.29
CA GLU A 34 5.59 -4.70 9.28
C GLU A 34 6.67 -3.81 8.68
N ALA A 35 6.26 -2.82 7.91
CA ALA A 35 7.18 -1.87 7.32
C ALA A 35 6.53 -0.49 7.24
N ALA A 36 7.34 0.54 7.41
CA ALA A 36 6.93 1.91 7.18
C ALA A 36 8.11 2.70 6.64
N GLU A 37 7.83 3.67 5.77
CA GLU A 37 8.87 4.54 5.23
C GLU A 37 8.36 5.97 5.09
N VAL A 38 9.24 6.91 5.34
CA VAL A 38 8.99 8.33 5.13
C VAL A 38 9.33 8.66 3.68
N LEU A 39 8.43 9.40 3.01
CA LEU A 39 8.51 9.66 1.57
C LEU A 39 8.97 11.08 1.21
N GLY A 40 9.22 11.94 2.21
CA GLY A 40 9.38 13.37 1.95
C GLY A 40 8.04 14.01 1.64
N VAL A 41 8.00 14.95 0.70
CA VAL A 41 6.76 15.62 0.30
C VAL A 41 6.12 14.87 -0.87
N ALA A 42 4.87 14.48 -0.71
CA ALA A 42 4.10 13.78 -1.74
C ALA A 42 2.60 14.04 -1.56
N THR A 43 1.81 13.69 -2.56
CA THR A 43 0.36 13.70 -2.45
C THR A 43 -0.14 12.45 -1.75
N ASN A 44 -1.37 12.47 -1.26
CA ASN A 44 -2.02 11.29 -0.68
C ASN A 44 -2.02 10.11 -1.67
N ASN A 45 -2.36 10.36 -2.94
CA ASN A 45 -2.45 9.29 -3.93
C ASN A 45 -1.09 8.66 -4.23
N VAL A 46 -0.04 9.46 -4.30
CA VAL A 46 1.33 8.94 -4.47
C VAL A 46 1.72 8.09 -3.25
N ALA A 47 1.43 8.57 -2.04
CA ALA A 47 1.72 7.82 -0.81
C ALA A 47 0.96 6.49 -0.76
N GLU A 48 -0.29 6.45 -1.22
CA GLU A 48 -1.08 5.22 -1.30
C GLU A 48 -0.42 4.19 -2.22
N TYR A 49 0.02 4.60 -3.41
CA TYR A 49 0.73 3.70 -4.33
C TYR A 49 2.06 3.22 -3.74
N ARG A 50 2.77 4.09 -3.02
CA ARG A 50 4.02 3.70 -2.38
C ARG A 50 3.79 2.67 -1.29
N GLY A 51 2.69 2.77 -0.55
CA GLY A 51 2.27 1.75 0.41
C GLY A 51 2.01 0.41 -0.25
N LEU A 52 1.29 0.42 -1.39
CA LEU A 52 1.03 -0.78 -2.17
C LEU A 52 2.35 -1.43 -2.61
N LEU A 53 3.25 -0.67 -3.19
CA LEU A 53 4.56 -1.19 -3.64
C LEU A 53 5.39 -1.74 -2.48
N LEU A 54 5.41 -1.05 -1.34
CA LEU A 54 6.11 -1.50 -0.14
C LEU A 54 5.57 -2.85 0.34
N GLY A 55 4.24 -2.98 0.40
CA GLY A 55 3.59 -4.22 0.82
C GLY A 55 3.87 -5.38 -0.12
N LEU A 56 3.81 -5.15 -1.43
CA LEU A 56 4.11 -6.18 -2.42
C LEU A 56 5.57 -6.62 -2.36
N GLN A 57 6.50 -5.69 -2.16
CA GLN A 57 7.91 -6.00 -2.00
C GLN A 57 8.14 -6.90 -0.78
N ARG A 58 7.52 -6.56 0.34
CA ARG A 58 7.64 -7.35 1.58
C ARG A 58 7.06 -8.74 1.42
N ALA A 59 5.92 -8.86 0.72
CA ALA A 59 5.34 -10.17 0.42
C ALA A 59 6.28 -11.02 -0.43
N GLN A 60 6.91 -10.43 -1.44
CA GLN A 60 7.89 -11.15 -2.27
C GLN A 60 9.10 -11.62 -1.46
N GLU A 61 9.61 -10.78 -0.57
CA GLU A 61 10.75 -11.11 0.29
C GLU A 61 10.44 -12.28 1.23
N LEU A 62 9.18 -12.45 1.62
CA LEU A 62 8.72 -13.58 2.42
C LEU A 62 8.49 -14.86 1.60
N GLY A 63 8.59 -14.77 0.28
CA GLY A 63 8.36 -15.90 -0.60
C GLY A 63 6.89 -16.16 -0.92
N ALA A 64 6.02 -15.18 -0.73
CA ALA A 64 4.60 -15.33 -1.04
C ALA A 64 4.39 -15.50 -2.54
N THR A 65 3.49 -16.41 -2.92
CA THR A 65 3.09 -16.65 -4.31
C THR A 65 1.67 -16.19 -4.59
N GLU A 66 0.88 -15.98 -3.55
CA GLU A 66 -0.49 -15.47 -3.61
C GLU A 66 -0.62 -14.32 -2.64
N VAL A 67 -1.20 -13.21 -3.10
CA VAL A 67 -1.33 -12.01 -2.27
C VAL A 67 -2.74 -11.44 -2.36
N GLU A 68 -3.31 -11.12 -1.20
CA GLU A 68 -4.53 -10.35 -1.08
C GLU A 68 -4.16 -9.00 -0.48
N VAL A 69 -4.33 -7.92 -1.25
CA VAL A 69 -4.04 -6.56 -0.79
C VAL A 69 -5.32 -5.90 -0.31
N VAL A 70 -5.24 -5.30 0.87
CA VAL A 70 -6.33 -4.55 1.49
C VAL A 70 -5.84 -3.12 1.72
N ASN A 71 -6.60 -2.14 1.26
CA ASN A 71 -6.29 -0.73 1.46
C ASN A 71 -7.59 0.06 1.68
N ASP A 72 -7.49 1.34 2.02
CA ASP A 72 -8.66 2.19 2.19
C ASP A 72 -8.83 3.22 1.06
N SER A 73 -8.04 3.11 -0.01
CA SER A 73 -8.17 3.94 -1.19
C SER A 73 -8.96 3.23 -2.27
N GLU A 74 -10.21 3.61 -2.45
CA GLU A 74 -11.05 3.07 -3.53
C GLU A 74 -10.44 3.42 -4.90
N LEU A 75 -9.89 4.63 -5.04
CA LEU A 75 -9.26 5.06 -6.29
C LEU A 75 -8.13 4.13 -6.71
N VAL A 76 -7.18 3.86 -5.81
CA VAL A 76 -6.05 2.98 -6.10
C VAL A 76 -6.53 1.57 -6.43
N ALA A 77 -7.46 1.01 -5.65
CA ALA A 77 -7.99 -0.32 -5.91
C ALA A 77 -8.64 -0.41 -7.30
N ARG A 78 -9.46 0.56 -7.66
CA ARG A 78 -10.14 0.57 -8.96
C ARG A 78 -9.17 0.79 -10.12
N GLN A 79 -8.15 1.60 -9.94
CA GLN A 79 -7.12 1.79 -10.97
C GLN A 79 -6.32 0.52 -11.20
N VAL A 80 -5.91 -0.16 -10.13
CA VAL A 80 -5.13 -1.40 -10.22
C VAL A 80 -5.96 -2.53 -10.83
N ASN A 81 -7.26 -2.59 -10.52
CA ASN A 81 -8.17 -3.59 -11.08
C ASN A 81 -8.62 -3.26 -12.52
N GLY A 82 -8.24 -2.10 -13.04
CA GLY A 82 -8.57 -1.71 -14.42
C GLY A 82 -9.92 -1.03 -14.59
N ASP A 83 -10.63 -0.75 -13.49
CA ASP A 83 -11.94 -0.09 -13.54
C ASP A 83 -11.84 1.39 -13.83
N TYR A 84 -10.76 2.05 -13.40
CA TYR A 84 -10.49 3.45 -13.63
C TYR A 84 -9.17 3.64 -14.35
N LYS A 85 -9.12 4.61 -15.27
CA LYS A 85 -7.88 5.01 -15.93
C LYS A 85 -7.01 5.82 -14.97
N VAL A 86 -5.70 5.66 -15.11
CA VAL A 86 -4.72 6.51 -14.42
C VAL A 86 -4.40 7.67 -15.33
N LYS A 87 -4.88 8.86 -14.98
CA LYS A 87 -4.71 10.08 -15.79
C LYS A 87 -3.57 10.95 -15.30
N HIS A 88 -3.29 10.91 -14.01
CA HIS A 88 -2.31 11.79 -13.38
C HIS A 88 -0.90 11.29 -13.66
N ALA A 89 -0.04 12.19 -14.15
CA ALA A 89 1.33 11.85 -14.55
C ALA A 89 2.15 11.26 -13.41
N ASP A 90 1.95 11.74 -12.17
CA ASP A 90 2.71 11.27 -11.01
C ASP A 90 2.34 9.84 -10.61
N MET A 91 1.13 9.39 -10.94
CA MET A 91 0.65 8.07 -10.56
C MET A 91 0.92 7.01 -11.63
N LYS A 92 1.09 7.43 -12.90
CA LYS A 92 1.29 6.47 -14.00
C LYS A 92 2.47 5.52 -13.80
N PRO A 93 3.69 6.00 -13.47
CA PRO A 93 4.81 5.09 -13.26
C PRO A 93 4.61 4.19 -12.03
N LEU A 94 3.95 4.68 -10.99
CA LEU A 94 3.67 3.89 -9.78
C LEU A 94 2.64 2.80 -10.06
N HIS A 95 1.60 3.13 -10.81
CA HIS A 95 0.59 2.17 -11.25
C HIS A 95 1.24 1.07 -12.11
N ARG A 96 2.09 1.46 -13.06
CA ARG A 96 2.80 0.51 -13.91
C ARG A 96 3.68 -0.43 -13.07
N ALA A 97 4.46 0.12 -12.14
CA ALA A 97 5.30 -0.68 -11.26
C ALA A 97 4.48 -1.67 -10.43
N ALA A 98 3.35 -1.22 -9.87
CA ALA A 98 2.48 -2.08 -9.07
C ALA A 98 1.89 -3.21 -9.90
N THR A 99 1.38 -2.92 -11.10
CA THR A 99 0.80 -3.95 -11.97
C THR A 99 1.84 -4.96 -12.45
N GLU A 100 3.06 -4.53 -12.71
CA GLU A 100 4.16 -5.43 -13.08
C GLU A 100 4.53 -6.36 -11.93
N VAL A 101 4.61 -5.85 -10.70
CA VAL A 101 4.91 -6.67 -9.54
C VAL A 101 3.78 -7.67 -9.27
N LEU A 102 2.52 -7.23 -9.35
CA LEU A 102 1.37 -8.11 -9.17
C LEU A 102 1.35 -9.25 -10.18
N ALA A 103 1.71 -8.98 -11.43
CA ALA A 103 1.77 -10.00 -12.48
C ALA A 103 2.77 -11.14 -12.17
N GLY A 104 3.72 -10.89 -11.28
CA GLY A 104 4.68 -11.91 -10.84
C GLY A 104 4.14 -12.89 -9.80
N PHE A 105 2.99 -12.61 -9.20
CA PHE A 105 2.34 -13.55 -8.27
C PHE A 105 1.48 -14.55 -9.04
N ASP A 106 1.32 -15.74 -8.50
CA ASP A 106 0.46 -16.78 -9.11
C ASP A 106 -1.01 -16.34 -9.09
N SER A 107 -1.42 -15.66 -8.01
CA SER A 107 -2.73 -15.03 -7.91
C SER A 107 -2.64 -13.78 -7.04
N TRP A 108 -3.51 -12.82 -7.32
CA TRP A 108 -3.56 -11.59 -6.52
C TRP A 108 -4.97 -11.00 -6.54
N SER A 109 -5.27 -10.25 -5.49
CA SER A 109 -6.46 -9.40 -5.43
C SER A 109 -6.11 -8.09 -4.73
N VAL A 110 -6.79 -7.02 -5.11
CA VAL A 110 -6.68 -5.71 -4.46
C VAL A 110 -8.10 -5.21 -4.21
N ARG A 111 -8.43 -4.95 -2.96
CA ARG A 111 -9.74 -4.43 -2.58
C ARG A 111 -9.63 -3.27 -1.61
N SER A 112 -10.62 -2.41 -1.61
CA SER A 112 -10.71 -1.32 -0.64
C SER A 112 -11.69 -1.68 0.48
N VAL A 113 -11.39 -1.16 1.67
CA VAL A 113 -12.21 -1.31 2.86
C VAL A 113 -12.39 0.07 3.50
N PRO A 114 -13.38 0.26 4.37
CA PRO A 114 -13.45 1.46 5.19
C PRO A 114 -12.19 1.64 6.02
N ARG A 115 -11.79 2.89 6.23
CA ARG A 115 -10.55 3.23 6.95
C ARG A 115 -10.41 2.54 8.31
N ALA A 116 -11.53 2.39 9.04
CA ALA A 116 -11.53 1.72 10.35
C ALA A 116 -11.05 0.26 10.27
N GLN A 117 -11.19 -0.38 9.11
CA GLN A 117 -10.72 -1.75 8.90
C GLN A 117 -9.27 -1.84 8.43
N ASN A 118 -8.60 -0.70 8.33
CA ASN A 118 -7.19 -0.61 7.95
C ASN A 118 -6.36 0.12 9.02
N ALA A 119 -6.80 0.05 10.27
CA ALA A 119 -6.25 0.85 11.36
C ALA A 119 -4.79 0.56 11.67
N HIS A 120 -4.34 -0.68 11.53
CA HIS A 120 -2.96 -1.06 11.83
C HIS A 120 -1.96 -0.35 10.88
N ALA A 121 -2.21 -0.42 9.58
CA ALA A 121 -1.37 0.25 8.61
C ALA A 121 -1.46 1.78 8.74
N ASP A 122 -2.65 2.32 8.99
CA ASP A 122 -2.85 3.76 9.25
C ASP A 122 -2.04 4.24 10.45
N ALA A 123 -2.02 3.46 11.53
CA ALA A 123 -1.23 3.79 12.71
C ALA A 123 0.27 3.85 12.42
N LEU A 124 0.78 2.93 11.60
CA LEU A 124 2.19 2.92 11.21
C LEU A 124 2.56 4.16 10.38
N VAL A 125 1.68 4.61 9.49
CA VAL A 125 1.88 5.87 8.74
C VAL A 125 2.01 7.04 9.70
N ASN A 126 1.09 7.16 10.64
CA ASN A 126 1.10 8.26 11.62
C ASN A 126 2.32 8.21 12.53
N GLN A 127 2.71 7.02 12.98
CA GLN A 127 3.92 6.84 13.78
C GLN A 127 5.18 7.27 13.02
N ALA A 128 5.28 6.94 11.74
CA ALA A 128 6.42 7.34 10.92
C ALA A 128 6.50 8.85 10.76
N LEU A 129 5.37 9.52 10.54
CA LEU A 129 5.32 10.97 10.42
C LEU A 129 5.60 11.67 11.76
N ASP A 130 5.07 11.14 12.86
CA ASP A 130 5.31 11.69 14.20
C ASP A 130 6.79 11.54 14.58
N ALA A 131 7.42 10.42 14.23
CA ALA A 131 8.82 10.16 14.56
C ALA A 131 9.78 11.14 13.88
N ARG A 132 9.40 11.66 12.69
CA ARG A 132 10.24 12.68 12.02
C ARG A 132 9.91 14.11 12.47
N GLY A 133 8.91 14.30 13.33
CA GLY A 133 8.54 15.61 13.87
C GLY A 133 7.53 16.39 13.06
N ASP A 134 6.80 15.75 12.18
CA ASP A 134 5.79 16.39 11.34
C ASP A 134 4.38 16.29 11.93
#